data_f8c3fb8aefae15f8bb30cc93accc9ce8
#
_entry.id   f8c3fb8aefae15f8bb30cc93accc9ce8
#
_cell.length_a   1.000
_cell.length_b   1.000
_cell.length_c   1.000
_cell.angle_alpha   90.00
_cell.angle_beta   90.00
_cell.angle_gamma   90.00
#
_symmetry.space_group_name_H-M   'P 1'
#
loop_
_entity.id
_entity.type
_entity.pdbx_description
1 polymer ?
#
loop_
_entity_poly.entity_id
_entity_poly.type
_entity_poly.pdbx_seq_one_letter_code
_entity_poly.pdbx_strand_id
1 'polypeptide(L)'
;MGRTHLSRRRPTLTEHPSGGATSAGAAREPPLQAFYYANLVQFACNHARRFVLRRGDTAILRWISIGVLFLGLLLVVFQLIQYSRLRSAYPAGTVIAGVPVAGLNRQQTAERLIQAYSMPVEMRYGDAVVQIKPSVAGFKLDVESMLAAADQQRISLPFWNAFWGFLWNQLPEPAEIPLRAETSDERLRAYLRDEVATRYDKSPSPAQPVPGSSSFSPGKPGTVLDLNRAVILVTDAMRNPTRRVVNLTYSIQNPTRPSFPNLQVMMQQVLSVNEFEGLAEIYLLDIQTGQEINFAWNAGEIIAPGIAFTAASTMKIPIMISTFRRLDEPSPANITSLMESMIELSENDPADRLMEEVIDNRLGPLAVTEDLQKMGYESTFMAGFFYPGAALLRDYDTPANSRTDVSAEPDRYNQTTPVEAGMLLNDLYQCASTGGGTFAAVFPGQISQSECRLMISYLTKNRIAVLIEAGVPEGVQVAHKHGWLTDPADGLIHTISDAAIVYTPGGNFIFVIYLYDQEQLLFDPANALVASITQSIYNYYNLAGQ
;
A
#
# COMPACT_ATOMS: atom_id res chain seq x y z
N MET A 1 -14.82 16.62 -43.46
CA MET A 1 -13.59 16.49 -44.28
C MET A 1 -12.45 16.06 -43.38
N GLY A 2 -11.83 14.93 -43.70
CA GLY A 2 -10.53 14.51 -43.23
C GLY A 2 -10.53 13.35 -42.19
N ARG A 3 -10.79 12.13 -42.66
CA ARG A 3 -10.44 10.88 -41.96
C ARG A 3 -8.93 10.65 -42.09
N THR A 4 -8.28 10.14 -41.02
CA THR A 4 -7.17 9.20 -41.18
C THR A 4 -7.18 8.16 -40.08
N HIS A 5 -7.41 6.93 -40.51
CA HIS A 5 -7.16 5.66 -39.82
C HIS A 5 -5.66 5.46 -39.65
N LEU A 6 -5.22 4.86 -38.53
CA LEU A 6 -4.03 4.01 -38.48
C LEU A 6 -4.27 2.78 -37.62
N SER A 7 -4.09 1.66 -38.29
CA SER A 7 -4.37 0.29 -37.95
C SER A 7 -3.33 -0.33 -37.01
N ARG A 8 -3.85 -1.25 -36.18
CA ARG A 8 -3.08 -2.30 -35.49
C ARG A 8 -2.40 -3.24 -36.51
N ARG A 9 -1.16 -3.65 -36.25
CA ARG A 9 -0.62 -4.94 -36.71
C ARG A 9 0.13 -5.63 -35.60
N ARG A 10 -0.38 -6.82 -35.23
CA ARG A 10 0.40 -7.93 -34.68
C ARG A 10 1.14 -8.62 -35.82
N PRO A 11 2.28 -9.26 -35.60
CA PRO A 11 2.74 -10.34 -36.46
C PRO A 11 2.55 -11.72 -35.81
N THR A 12 2.03 -12.59 -36.62
CA THR A 12 1.84 -14.02 -36.50
C THR A 12 3.14 -14.80 -36.75
N LEU A 13 3.20 -15.97 -36.11
CA LEU A 13 4.09 -17.11 -36.35
C LEU A 13 3.94 -17.68 -37.77
N THR A 14 5.06 -18.11 -38.39
CA THR A 14 5.14 -19.22 -39.35
C THR A 14 6.53 -19.83 -39.30
N GLU A 15 6.67 -21.06 -38.83
CA GLU A 15 6.99 -22.32 -39.51
C GLU A 15 8.26 -22.38 -40.35
N HIS A 16 9.02 -23.47 -40.02
CA HIS A 16 10.16 -24.09 -40.70
C HIS A 16 9.93 -24.40 -42.21
N PRO A 17 11.02 -24.61 -43.01
CA PRO A 17 11.57 -25.96 -43.10
C PRO A 17 13.10 -26.12 -43.28
N SER A 18 13.55 -27.25 -42.79
CA SER A 18 14.58 -28.20 -43.22
C SER A 18 15.52 -27.87 -44.42
N GLY A 19 16.79 -28.18 -44.23
CA GLY A 19 17.61 -28.63 -45.36
C GLY A 19 19.12 -28.41 -45.24
N GLY A 20 19.85 -29.49 -45.11
CA GLY A 20 21.09 -29.62 -45.89
C GLY A 20 22.42 -29.52 -45.15
N ALA A 21 22.98 -30.62 -44.95
CA ALA A 21 24.37 -30.93 -44.63
C ALA A 21 25.44 -30.13 -45.35
N THR A 22 26.53 -29.83 -44.68
CA THR A 22 27.87 -30.27 -45.14
C THR A 22 28.91 -30.14 -44.03
N SER A 23 29.64 -31.19 -43.89
CA SER A 23 30.84 -31.42 -43.11
C SER A 23 31.99 -30.46 -43.38
N ALA A 24 32.62 -29.97 -42.33
CA ALA A 24 34.05 -29.63 -42.37
C ALA A 24 34.66 -29.97 -41.02
N GLY A 25 35.50 -30.99 -41.04
CA GLY A 25 36.22 -31.51 -39.89
C GLY A 25 37.29 -30.50 -39.37
N ALA A 26 37.23 -30.26 -38.11
CA ALA A 26 38.38 -29.69 -37.40
C ALA A 26 39.22 -30.84 -36.83
N ALA A 27 40.35 -31.02 -37.41
CA ALA A 27 41.39 -31.94 -36.93
C ALA A 27 41.82 -31.52 -35.53
N ARG A 28 41.60 -32.39 -34.55
CA ARG A 28 42.26 -32.29 -33.25
C ARG A 28 43.68 -32.81 -33.42
N GLU A 29 44.67 -31.98 -33.21
CA GLU A 29 46.06 -32.40 -33.01
C GLU A 29 46.13 -33.32 -31.74
N PRO A 30 46.79 -34.47 -31.81
CA PRO A 30 47.07 -35.30 -30.66
C PRO A 30 48.18 -34.68 -29.82
N PRO A 31 48.10 -34.80 -28.49
CA PRO A 31 49.13 -34.25 -27.61
C PRO A 31 50.50 -34.92 -27.82
N LEU A 32 51.52 -34.12 -27.84
CA LEU A 32 52.96 -34.43 -28.11
C LEU A 32 53.59 -35.55 -27.25
N GLN A 33 52.84 -36.22 -26.38
CA GLN A 33 53.35 -37.34 -25.56
C GLN A 33 53.22 -38.73 -26.20
N ALA A 34 52.50 -38.88 -27.31
CA ALA A 34 52.37 -40.18 -27.97
C ALA A 34 53.55 -40.55 -28.87
N PHE A 35 54.44 -39.59 -29.21
CA PHE A 35 55.58 -39.84 -30.09
C PHE A 35 56.82 -40.42 -29.43
N TYR A 36 56.90 -40.36 -28.07
CA TYR A 36 58.09 -40.87 -27.37
C TYR A 36 58.05 -42.39 -27.12
N TYR A 37 56.91 -43.01 -27.14
CA TYR A 37 56.79 -44.46 -26.87
C TYR A 37 56.84 -45.35 -28.12
N ALA A 38 56.48 -44.82 -29.29
CA ALA A 38 56.50 -45.61 -30.52
C ALA A 38 57.92 -45.93 -31.03
N ASN A 39 58.89 -45.06 -30.71
CA ASN A 39 60.30 -45.27 -31.14
C ASN A 39 61.09 -46.22 -30.27
N LEU A 40 60.70 -46.50 -29.03
CA LEU A 40 61.40 -47.46 -28.14
C LEU A 40 61.05 -48.93 -28.41
N VAL A 41 59.87 -49.19 -28.96
CA VAL A 41 59.45 -50.58 -29.31
C VAL A 41 60.04 -51.04 -30.65
N GLN A 42 60.27 -50.12 -31.58
CA GLN A 42 60.86 -50.43 -32.90
C GLN A 42 62.38 -50.65 -32.87
N PHE A 43 63.06 -50.10 -31.84
CA PHE A 43 64.48 -50.28 -31.68
C PHE A 43 64.81 -51.66 -31.03
N ALA A 44 63.90 -52.28 -30.32
CA ALA A 44 64.06 -53.57 -29.67
C ALA A 44 63.88 -54.78 -30.57
N CYS A 45 63.18 -54.65 -31.72
CA CYS A 45 62.89 -55.79 -32.63
C CYS A 45 63.92 -56.01 -33.72
N ASN A 46 64.83 -55.12 -34.00
CA ASN A 46 65.84 -55.28 -35.08
C ASN A 46 67.19 -55.83 -34.68
N HIS A 47 67.44 -56.11 -33.41
CA HIS A 47 68.76 -56.66 -32.90
C HIS A 47 68.67 -58.09 -32.37
N ALA A 48 67.64 -58.84 -32.58
CA ALA A 48 67.48 -60.21 -32.17
C ALA A 48 67.86 -61.22 -33.29
N ARG A 49 69.04 -61.04 -33.96
CA ARG A 49 69.58 -62.11 -34.76
C ARG A 49 71.03 -62.36 -34.38
N ARG A 50 71.22 -63.60 -33.75
CA ARG A 50 72.48 -64.24 -33.45
C ARG A 50 73.21 -63.83 -32.14
N PHE A 51 72.72 -64.34 -31.03
CA PHE A 51 73.60 -64.73 -29.95
C PHE A 51 73.49 -66.23 -29.66
N VAL A 52 74.46 -66.96 -30.11
CA VAL A 52 74.71 -68.37 -29.68
C VAL A 52 75.10 -68.29 -28.20
N LEU A 53 74.28 -68.73 -27.29
CA LEU A 53 74.49 -68.75 -25.87
C LEU A 53 75.59 -69.77 -25.52
N ARG A 54 76.78 -69.31 -25.20
CA ARG A 54 77.81 -70.09 -24.47
C ARG A 54 77.29 -70.30 -23.01
N ARG A 55 77.52 -71.52 -22.45
CA ARG A 55 77.05 -72.00 -21.14
C ARG A 55 77.40 -71.10 -19.93
N GLY A 56 77.99 -69.91 -20.09
CA GLY A 56 78.35 -68.95 -19.04
C GLY A 56 77.35 -67.78 -18.86
N ASP A 57 76.46 -67.48 -19.86
CA ASP A 57 75.64 -66.29 -19.89
C ASP A 57 74.29 -66.44 -19.15
N THR A 58 73.88 -67.60 -18.76
CA THR A 58 72.62 -67.88 -18.06
C THR A 58 72.62 -67.31 -16.60
N ALA A 59 73.75 -67.16 -15.99
CA ALA A 59 73.87 -66.59 -14.67
C ALA A 59 73.67 -65.06 -14.69
N ILE A 60 74.27 -64.38 -15.65
CA ILE A 60 74.17 -62.93 -15.80
C ILE A 60 72.70 -62.56 -16.16
N LEU A 61 72.08 -63.33 -17.06
CA LEU A 61 70.66 -63.13 -17.43
C LEU A 61 69.72 -63.32 -16.22
N ARG A 62 70.04 -64.33 -15.36
CA ARG A 62 69.24 -64.49 -14.10
C ARG A 62 69.39 -63.32 -13.16
N TRP A 63 70.59 -62.81 -12.98
CA TRP A 63 70.85 -61.64 -12.10
C TRP A 63 70.21 -60.34 -12.68
N ILE A 64 70.22 -60.13 -13.99
CA ILE A 64 69.56 -59.05 -14.66
C ILE A 64 68.04 -59.23 -14.48
N SER A 65 67.46 -60.41 -14.72
CA SER A 65 66.03 -60.67 -14.51
C SER A 65 65.60 -60.45 -13.05
N ILE A 66 66.42 -60.90 -12.08
CA ILE A 66 66.16 -60.66 -10.66
C ILE A 66 66.27 -59.17 -10.34
N GLY A 67 67.25 -58.48 -10.90
CA GLY A 67 67.35 -57.00 -10.76
C GLY A 67 66.16 -56.26 -11.33
N VAL A 68 65.72 -56.65 -12.51
CA VAL A 68 64.51 -56.01 -13.14
C VAL A 68 63.26 -56.36 -12.33
N LEU A 69 63.12 -57.60 -11.84
CA LEU A 69 61.98 -57.97 -10.98
C LEU A 69 62.00 -57.18 -9.66
N PHE A 70 63.20 -57.05 -9.03
CA PHE A 70 63.38 -56.30 -7.80
C PHE A 70 63.10 -54.80 -8.01
N LEU A 71 63.54 -54.20 -9.12
CA LEU A 71 63.24 -52.82 -9.48
C LEU A 71 61.72 -52.64 -9.77
N GLY A 72 61.13 -53.62 -10.46
CA GLY A 72 59.65 -53.60 -10.72
C GLY A 72 58.88 -53.69 -9.40
N LEU A 73 59.32 -54.56 -8.46
CA LEU A 73 58.70 -54.64 -7.14
C LEU A 73 58.83 -53.34 -6.35
N LEU A 74 60.02 -52.72 -6.36
CA LEU A 74 60.26 -51.43 -5.69
C LEU A 74 59.36 -50.33 -6.30
N LEU A 75 59.20 -50.31 -7.63
CA LEU A 75 58.27 -49.34 -8.31
C LEU A 75 56.83 -49.60 -7.91
N VAL A 76 56.40 -50.86 -7.84
CA VAL A 76 55.01 -51.18 -7.40
C VAL A 76 54.82 -50.79 -5.94
N VAL A 77 55.76 -51.07 -5.05
CA VAL A 77 55.70 -50.64 -3.65
C VAL A 77 55.67 -49.12 -3.53
N PHE A 78 56.50 -48.42 -4.29
CA PHE A 78 56.50 -46.97 -4.33
C PHE A 78 55.11 -46.43 -4.81
N GLN A 79 54.54 -46.94 -5.89
CA GLN A 79 53.23 -46.60 -6.39
C GLN A 79 52.13 -46.93 -5.37
N LEU A 80 52.25 -48.04 -4.66
CA LEU A 80 51.33 -48.44 -3.61
C LEU A 80 51.33 -47.46 -2.44
N ILE A 81 52.53 -46.99 -2.03
CA ILE A 81 52.64 -45.96 -1.01
C ILE A 81 52.05 -44.63 -1.48
N GLN A 82 52.34 -44.23 -2.72
CA GLN A 82 51.76 -43.03 -3.32
C GLN A 82 50.23 -43.12 -3.38
N TYR A 83 49.69 -44.22 -3.88
CA TYR A 83 48.24 -44.48 -3.94
C TYR A 83 47.59 -44.50 -2.56
N SER A 84 48.23 -45.17 -1.56
CA SER A 84 47.74 -45.20 -0.18
C SER A 84 47.61 -43.79 0.43
N ARG A 85 48.62 -42.92 0.17
CA ARG A 85 48.54 -41.50 0.57
C ARG A 85 47.43 -40.75 -0.17
N LEU A 86 47.31 -40.97 -1.47
CA LEU A 86 46.28 -40.34 -2.29
C LEU A 86 44.88 -40.78 -1.85
N ARG A 87 44.68 -42.05 -1.51
CA ARG A 87 43.43 -42.60 -1.02
C ARG A 87 43.04 -42.09 0.37
N SER A 88 44.00 -41.59 1.18
CA SER A 88 43.70 -40.99 2.48
C SER A 88 43.08 -39.58 2.38
N ALA A 89 43.18 -38.93 1.22
CA ALA A 89 42.62 -37.63 0.91
C ALA A 89 41.43 -37.72 -0.06
N TYR A 90 40.60 -36.70 -0.14
CA TYR A 90 39.49 -36.64 -1.11
C TYR A 90 40.02 -36.38 -2.52
N PRO A 91 39.48 -37.03 -3.55
CA PRO A 91 39.91 -36.87 -4.94
C PRO A 91 39.82 -35.44 -5.46
N ALA A 92 40.56 -35.14 -6.52
CA ALA A 92 40.49 -33.88 -7.21
C ALA A 92 39.04 -33.65 -7.75
N GLY A 93 38.49 -32.43 -7.57
CA GLY A 93 37.13 -32.08 -7.97
C GLY A 93 36.07 -32.42 -6.94
N THR A 94 36.37 -33.07 -5.82
CA THR A 94 35.39 -33.37 -4.77
C THR A 94 34.89 -32.08 -4.12
N VAL A 95 33.56 -31.91 -4.07
CA VAL A 95 32.87 -30.78 -3.45
C VAL A 95 31.88 -31.32 -2.41
N ILE A 96 31.98 -30.83 -1.18
CA ILE A 96 31.04 -31.17 -0.10
C ILE A 96 30.29 -29.90 0.29
N ALA A 97 28.96 -29.91 0.18
CA ALA A 97 28.13 -28.75 0.53
C ALA A 97 28.59 -27.44 -0.16
N GLY A 98 29.00 -27.51 -1.44
CA GLY A 98 29.51 -26.35 -2.17
C GLY A 98 30.94 -25.91 -1.79
N VAL A 99 31.62 -26.63 -0.88
CA VAL A 99 32.99 -26.33 -0.47
C VAL A 99 33.95 -27.30 -1.15
N PRO A 100 34.95 -26.84 -1.91
CA PRO A 100 35.95 -27.68 -2.53
C PRO A 100 36.90 -28.26 -1.46
N VAL A 101 37.05 -29.60 -1.45
CA VAL A 101 37.81 -30.36 -0.43
C VAL A 101 38.88 -31.27 -1.03
N ALA A 102 39.21 -31.08 -2.29
CA ALA A 102 40.22 -31.84 -3.00
C ALA A 102 41.56 -31.84 -2.24
N GLY A 103 42.18 -33.02 -2.06
CA GLY A 103 43.47 -33.18 -1.41
C GLY A 103 43.47 -33.08 0.12
N LEU A 104 42.32 -32.78 0.73
CA LEU A 104 42.17 -32.72 2.19
C LEU A 104 41.85 -34.12 2.76
N ASN A 105 42.30 -34.40 3.96
CA ASN A 105 41.88 -35.57 4.73
C ASN A 105 40.52 -35.28 5.44
N ARG A 106 39.94 -36.30 6.09
CA ARG A 106 38.64 -36.19 6.78
C ARG A 106 38.61 -35.08 7.82
N GLN A 107 39.64 -34.96 8.65
CA GLN A 107 39.73 -33.96 9.72
C GLN A 107 39.84 -32.54 9.14
N GLN A 108 40.74 -32.32 8.18
CA GLN A 108 40.91 -31.03 7.51
C GLN A 108 39.63 -30.60 6.76
N THR A 109 38.92 -31.57 6.21
CA THR A 109 37.65 -31.33 5.55
C THR A 109 36.57 -30.89 6.55
N ALA A 110 36.47 -31.56 7.70
CA ALA A 110 35.58 -31.16 8.78
C ALA A 110 35.83 -29.72 9.23
N GLU A 111 37.09 -29.39 9.50
CA GLU A 111 37.53 -28.06 9.92
C GLU A 111 37.16 -27.00 8.84
N ARG A 112 37.41 -27.29 7.56
CA ARG A 112 37.10 -26.39 6.45
C ARG A 112 35.61 -26.18 6.28
N LEU A 113 34.79 -27.23 6.42
CA LEU A 113 33.32 -27.12 6.38
C LEU A 113 32.79 -26.27 7.54
N ILE A 114 33.27 -26.53 8.76
CA ILE A 114 32.89 -25.75 9.94
C ILE A 114 33.29 -24.28 9.74
N GLN A 115 34.51 -24.01 9.30
CA GLN A 115 34.99 -22.66 9.05
C GLN A 115 34.13 -21.94 8.01
N ALA A 116 33.82 -22.57 6.87
CA ALA A 116 33.02 -21.97 5.79
C ALA A 116 31.61 -21.64 6.25
N TYR A 117 30.97 -22.51 7.03
CA TYR A 117 29.59 -22.33 7.47
C TYR A 117 29.42 -21.59 8.79
N SER A 118 30.50 -21.37 9.58
CA SER A 118 30.46 -20.54 10.79
C SER A 118 30.59 -19.03 10.50
N MET A 119 30.97 -18.65 9.27
CA MET A 119 31.08 -17.24 8.89
C MET A 119 29.74 -16.53 9.08
N PRO A 120 29.71 -15.32 9.66
CA PRO A 120 28.49 -14.55 9.81
C PRO A 120 27.81 -14.26 8.48
N VAL A 121 26.48 -14.16 8.49
CA VAL A 121 25.67 -13.61 7.39
C VAL A 121 25.49 -12.13 7.63
N GLU A 122 25.88 -11.32 6.66
CA GLU A 122 25.66 -9.87 6.64
C GLU A 122 24.25 -9.58 6.13
N MET A 123 23.45 -8.93 6.95
CA MET A 123 22.10 -8.47 6.61
C MET A 123 22.12 -6.97 6.46
N ARG A 124 21.62 -6.46 5.34
CA ARG A 124 21.46 -5.03 5.07
C ARG A 124 19.99 -4.66 5.14
N TYR A 125 19.65 -3.73 6.03
CA TYR A 125 18.30 -3.24 6.24
C TYR A 125 18.30 -1.71 6.19
N GLY A 126 17.85 -1.14 5.07
CA GLY A 126 18.07 0.28 4.78
C GLY A 126 19.56 0.62 4.82
N ASP A 127 19.93 1.57 5.67
CA ASP A 127 21.33 1.98 5.87
C ASP A 127 22.07 1.13 6.91
N ALA A 128 21.37 0.26 7.62
CA ALA A 128 21.94 -0.56 8.69
C ALA A 128 22.55 -1.85 8.15
N VAL A 129 23.72 -2.22 8.70
CA VAL A 129 24.41 -3.47 8.43
C VAL A 129 24.48 -4.28 9.72
N VAL A 130 23.83 -5.43 9.72
CA VAL A 130 23.74 -6.33 10.88
C VAL A 130 24.35 -7.67 10.52
N GLN A 131 25.17 -8.24 11.42
CA GLN A 131 25.75 -9.56 11.23
C GLN A 131 25.13 -10.57 12.17
N ILE A 132 24.69 -11.71 11.63
CA ILE A 132 24.19 -12.83 12.41
C ILE A 132 25.12 -14.03 12.28
N LYS A 133 25.52 -14.60 13.41
CA LYS A 133 26.22 -15.90 13.43
C LYS A 133 25.19 -17.01 13.20
N PRO A 134 25.47 -18.00 12.31
CA PRO A 134 24.52 -19.07 12.01
C PRO A 134 24.03 -19.85 13.26
N SER A 135 24.91 -20.01 14.26
CA SER A 135 24.59 -20.69 15.53
C SER A 135 23.48 -19.97 16.32
N VAL A 136 23.36 -18.64 16.23
CA VAL A 136 22.30 -17.85 16.90
C VAL A 136 20.94 -18.18 16.31
N ALA A 137 20.87 -18.35 14.99
CA ALA A 137 19.66 -18.76 14.28
C ALA A 137 19.34 -20.26 14.41
N GLY A 138 20.13 -21.01 15.19
CA GLY A 138 19.94 -22.45 15.34
C GLY A 138 20.39 -23.26 14.13
N PHE A 139 21.25 -22.71 13.27
CA PHE A 139 21.86 -23.45 12.17
C PHE A 139 22.85 -24.47 12.73
N LYS A 140 22.65 -25.74 12.37
CA LYS A 140 23.49 -26.86 12.75
C LYS A 140 23.92 -27.63 11.50
N LEU A 141 25.23 -27.67 11.26
CA LEU A 141 25.80 -28.42 10.15
C LEU A 141 26.00 -29.88 10.56
N ASP A 142 25.46 -30.82 9.80
CA ASP A 142 25.67 -32.25 9.99
C ASP A 142 26.94 -32.71 9.24
N VAL A 143 28.07 -32.35 9.80
CA VAL A 143 29.40 -32.65 9.22
C VAL A 143 29.62 -34.15 9.11
N GLU A 144 29.24 -34.93 10.14
CA GLU A 144 29.51 -36.37 10.18
C GLU A 144 28.75 -37.13 9.07
N SER A 145 27.49 -36.85 8.84
CA SER A 145 26.72 -37.48 7.77
C SER A 145 27.25 -37.12 6.38
N MET A 146 27.70 -35.87 6.17
CA MET A 146 28.29 -35.46 4.90
C MET A 146 29.64 -36.12 4.65
N LEU A 147 30.50 -36.19 5.67
CA LEU A 147 31.80 -36.89 5.58
C LEU A 147 31.61 -38.39 5.37
N ALA A 148 30.64 -39.02 6.07
CA ALA A 148 30.34 -40.44 5.88
C ALA A 148 29.86 -40.73 4.42
N ALA A 149 29.02 -39.86 3.85
CA ALA A 149 28.60 -39.99 2.46
C ALA A 149 29.78 -39.84 1.46
N ALA A 150 30.68 -38.88 1.72
CA ALA A 150 31.85 -38.67 0.90
C ALA A 150 32.85 -39.85 1.02
N ASP A 151 33.03 -40.38 2.23
CA ASP A 151 33.86 -41.57 2.46
C ASP A 151 33.28 -42.81 1.78
N GLN A 152 31.98 -43.04 1.87
CA GLN A 152 31.31 -44.15 1.20
C GLN A 152 31.55 -44.09 -0.32
N GLN A 153 31.49 -42.92 -0.91
CA GLN A 153 31.72 -42.71 -2.34
C GLN A 153 33.20 -42.94 -2.70
N ARG A 154 34.14 -42.44 -1.87
CA ARG A 154 35.61 -42.61 -2.00
C ARG A 154 36.05 -44.08 -1.93
N ILE A 155 35.41 -44.90 -1.08
CA ILE A 155 35.78 -46.32 -0.87
C ILE A 155 34.86 -47.28 -1.64
N SER A 156 34.01 -46.79 -2.55
CA SER A 156 33.05 -47.59 -3.32
C SER A 156 33.71 -48.71 -4.12
N LEU A 157 34.95 -48.52 -4.60
CA LEU A 157 35.73 -49.53 -5.29
C LEU A 157 36.66 -50.29 -4.30
N PRO A 158 36.74 -51.65 -4.42
CA PRO A 158 37.71 -52.43 -3.66
C PRO A 158 39.15 -51.90 -3.87
N PHE A 159 39.98 -52.00 -2.84
CA PHE A 159 41.34 -51.40 -2.82
C PHE A 159 42.13 -51.76 -4.08
N TRP A 160 42.22 -53.05 -4.41
CA TRP A 160 43.02 -53.51 -5.52
C TRP A 160 42.50 -53.08 -6.89
N ASN A 161 41.19 -53.04 -7.06
CA ASN A 161 40.57 -52.56 -8.32
C ASN A 161 40.88 -51.09 -8.54
N ALA A 162 40.76 -50.28 -7.49
CA ALA A 162 41.05 -48.85 -7.56
C ALA A 162 42.57 -48.59 -7.70
N PHE A 163 43.47 -49.43 -7.11
CA PHE A 163 44.91 -49.33 -7.31
C PHE A 163 45.32 -49.64 -8.75
N TRP A 164 44.72 -50.67 -9.40
CA TRP A 164 44.96 -50.95 -10.81
C TRP A 164 44.47 -49.78 -11.67
N GLY A 165 43.29 -49.20 -11.41
CA GLY A 165 42.84 -47.99 -12.09
C GLY A 165 43.82 -46.82 -11.96
N PHE A 166 44.37 -46.59 -10.77
CA PHE A 166 45.37 -45.56 -10.52
C PHE A 166 46.64 -45.76 -11.37
N LEU A 167 47.16 -47.01 -11.50
CA LEU A 167 48.32 -47.32 -12.33
C LEU A 167 48.09 -46.98 -13.82
N TRP A 168 46.82 -47.01 -14.30
CA TRP A 168 46.45 -46.65 -15.65
C TRP A 168 45.89 -45.23 -15.78
N ASN A 169 46.16 -44.40 -14.74
CA ASN A 169 45.68 -43.00 -14.68
C ASN A 169 44.15 -42.83 -14.80
N GLN A 170 43.41 -43.85 -14.37
CA GLN A 170 41.96 -43.79 -14.23
C GLN A 170 41.62 -43.20 -12.85
N LEU A 171 41.37 -41.87 -12.81
CA LEU A 171 41.01 -41.21 -11.56
C LEU A 171 39.52 -41.49 -11.25
N PRO A 172 39.16 -41.65 -9.96
CA PRO A 172 37.75 -41.75 -9.57
C PRO A 172 36.99 -40.48 -9.95
N GLU A 173 35.72 -40.63 -10.30
CA GLU A 173 34.84 -39.49 -10.58
C GLU A 173 34.74 -38.58 -9.35
N PRO A 174 34.76 -37.25 -9.55
CA PRO A 174 34.61 -36.29 -8.45
C PRO A 174 33.23 -36.43 -7.78
N ALA A 175 33.24 -36.44 -6.44
CA ALA A 175 32.02 -36.55 -5.66
C ALA A 175 31.42 -35.16 -5.41
N GLU A 176 30.11 -35.00 -5.61
CA GLU A 176 29.35 -33.84 -5.17
C GLU A 176 28.38 -34.28 -4.06
N ILE A 177 28.68 -33.87 -2.83
CA ILE A 177 27.86 -34.19 -1.66
C ILE A 177 27.00 -33.00 -1.31
N PRO A 178 25.66 -33.16 -1.26
CA PRO A 178 24.75 -32.05 -0.93
C PRO A 178 24.89 -31.63 0.54
N LEU A 179 24.50 -30.37 0.81
CA LEU A 179 24.46 -29.82 2.17
C LEU A 179 23.44 -30.57 3.04
N ARG A 180 23.89 -31.00 4.21
CA ARG A 180 23.02 -31.47 5.30
C ARG A 180 23.14 -30.51 6.48
N ALA A 181 22.11 -29.77 6.75
CA ALA A 181 22.03 -28.81 7.85
C ALA A 181 20.60 -28.63 8.32
N GLU A 182 20.43 -28.46 9.61
CA GLU A 182 19.17 -28.08 10.23
C GLU A 182 19.16 -26.57 10.49
N THR A 183 18.01 -25.93 10.34
CA THR A 183 17.77 -24.52 10.66
C THR A 183 16.53 -24.42 11.55
N SER A 184 16.52 -23.49 12.49
CA SER A 184 15.34 -23.21 13.30
C SER A 184 14.71 -21.89 12.82
N ASP A 185 13.69 -21.99 11.99
CA ASP A 185 12.95 -20.81 11.50
C ASP A 185 12.36 -20.01 12.67
N GLU A 186 11.96 -20.67 13.74
CA GLU A 186 11.42 -20.00 14.92
C GLU A 186 12.47 -19.12 15.62
N ARG A 187 13.69 -19.64 15.84
CA ARG A 187 14.78 -18.88 16.45
C ARG A 187 15.24 -17.73 15.54
N LEU A 188 15.34 -17.99 14.26
CA LEU A 188 15.68 -16.96 13.28
C LEU A 188 14.63 -15.86 13.25
N ARG A 189 13.35 -16.22 13.22
CA ARG A 189 12.22 -15.26 13.26
C ARG A 189 12.24 -14.44 14.54
N ALA A 190 12.45 -15.07 15.69
CA ALA A 190 12.57 -14.36 16.95
C ALA A 190 13.73 -13.36 16.93
N TYR A 191 14.90 -13.77 16.46
CA TYR A 191 16.06 -12.87 16.34
C TYR A 191 15.78 -11.69 15.41
N LEU A 192 15.19 -11.95 14.23
CA LEU A 192 14.86 -10.90 13.26
C LEU A 192 13.83 -9.91 13.81
N ARG A 193 12.84 -10.40 14.56
CA ARG A 193 11.82 -9.56 15.20
C ARG A 193 12.41 -8.74 16.36
N ASP A 194 13.11 -9.42 17.29
CA ASP A 194 13.48 -8.84 18.57
C ASP A 194 14.75 -7.99 18.49
N GLU A 195 15.70 -8.36 17.59
CA GLU A 195 16.99 -7.68 17.47
C GLU A 195 17.10 -6.79 16.22
N VAL A 196 16.42 -7.13 15.12
CA VAL A 196 16.51 -6.36 13.88
C VAL A 196 15.32 -5.40 13.74
N ALA A 197 14.10 -5.93 13.71
CA ALA A 197 12.92 -5.09 13.54
C ALA A 197 12.78 -4.07 14.68
N THR A 198 12.88 -4.51 15.94
CA THR A 198 12.76 -3.60 17.10
C THR A 198 13.77 -2.45 17.09
N ARG A 199 14.96 -2.64 16.50
CA ARG A 199 16.01 -1.60 16.49
C ARG A 199 16.00 -0.72 15.25
N TYR A 200 15.57 -1.25 14.11
CA TYR A 200 15.75 -0.59 12.82
C TYR A 200 14.45 -0.29 12.09
N ASP A 201 13.30 -0.85 12.51
CA ASP A 201 12.01 -0.39 12.02
C ASP A 201 11.78 1.06 12.45
N LYS A 202 11.23 1.85 11.55
CA LYS A 202 10.89 3.25 11.82
C LYS A 202 9.38 3.37 11.90
N SER A 203 8.87 3.81 13.04
CA SER A 203 7.46 4.15 13.17
C SER A 203 7.12 5.35 12.29
N PRO A 204 5.97 5.34 11.61
CA PRO A 204 5.52 6.52 10.89
C PRO A 204 5.27 7.68 11.87
N SER A 205 5.62 8.89 11.50
CA SER A 205 5.24 10.08 12.26
C SER A 205 4.02 10.75 11.61
N PRO A 206 3.02 11.20 12.40
CA PRO A 206 1.85 11.86 11.84
C PRO A 206 2.23 13.20 11.21
N ALA A 207 1.41 13.63 10.24
CA ALA A 207 1.45 15.00 9.77
C ALA A 207 1.09 15.96 10.90
N GLN A 208 1.64 17.18 10.87
CA GLN A 208 1.43 18.20 11.90
C GLN A 208 0.79 19.44 11.29
N PRO A 209 -0.19 20.09 11.95
CA PRO A 209 -0.71 21.37 11.51
C PRO A 209 0.41 22.42 11.41
N VAL A 210 0.38 23.24 10.36
CA VAL A 210 1.27 24.39 10.23
C VAL A 210 0.56 25.61 10.85
N PRO A 211 1.05 26.17 11.94
CA PRO A 211 0.40 27.30 12.61
C PRO A 211 0.16 28.48 11.64
N GLY A 212 -1.04 29.05 11.67
CA GLY A 212 -1.41 30.19 10.83
C GLY A 212 -1.61 29.87 9.34
N SER A 213 -1.80 28.60 8.98
CA SER A 213 -1.98 28.15 7.60
C SER A 213 -3.07 27.07 7.53
N SER A 214 -3.72 26.93 6.38
CA SER A 214 -4.66 25.85 6.08
C SER A 214 -3.95 24.53 5.67
N SER A 215 -2.65 24.40 5.91
CA SER A 215 -1.84 23.27 5.46
C SER A 215 -1.27 22.43 6.61
N PHE A 216 -0.85 21.21 6.26
CA PHE A 216 -0.15 20.32 7.16
C PHE A 216 1.28 20.10 6.68
N SER A 217 2.25 20.07 7.59
CA SER A 217 3.56 19.55 7.28
C SER A 217 3.44 18.01 7.12
N PRO A 218 3.98 17.44 6.03
CA PRO A 218 3.79 16.02 5.77
C PRO A 218 4.41 15.16 6.86
N GLY A 219 3.71 14.08 7.22
CA GLY A 219 4.24 13.03 8.09
C GLY A 219 5.39 12.29 7.40
N LYS A 220 6.20 11.58 8.18
CA LYS A 220 7.26 10.73 7.63
C LYS A 220 6.77 9.29 7.58
N PRO A 221 6.94 8.59 6.45
CA PRO A 221 6.58 7.18 6.36
C PRO A 221 7.45 6.34 7.28
N GLY A 222 6.87 5.32 7.85
CA GLY A 222 7.53 4.27 8.60
C GLY A 222 8.03 3.15 7.69
N THR A 223 8.88 2.27 8.24
CA THR A 223 9.33 1.05 7.60
C THR A 223 9.19 -0.13 8.55
N VAL A 224 8.67 -1.25 8.06
CA VAL A 224 8.51 -2.48 8.84
C VAL A 224 9.13 -3.65 8.09
N LEU A 225 9.98 -4.40 8.77
CA LEU A 225 10.67 -5.56 8.22
C LEU A 225 9.67 -6.63 7.74
N ASP A 226 9.82 -7.08 6.50
CA ASP A 226 9.13 -8.28 6.01
C ASP A 226 9.79 -9.53 6.63
N LEU A 227 9.30 -9.92 7.81
CA LEU A 227 9.83 -11.06 8.57
C LEU A 227 9.75 -12.37 7.78
N ASN A 228 8.71 -12.59 6.99
CA ASN A 228 8.55 -13.83 6.24
C ASN A 228 9.61 -13.94 5.14
N ARG A 229 9.77 -12.87 4.40
CA ARG A 229 10.79 -12.80 3.35
C ARG A 229 12.20 -12.82 3.92
N ALA A 230 12.43 -12.13 5.04
CA ALA A 230 13.73 -12.09 5.71
C ALA A 230 14.17 -13.47 6.19
N VAL A 231 13.28 -14.29 6.78
CA VAL A 231 13.59 -15.67 7.20
C VAL A 231 14.07 -16.50 6.01
N ILE A 232 13.35 -16.45 4.89
CA ILE A 232 13.73 -17.20 3.67
C ILE A 232 15.12 -16.78 3.18
N LEU A 233 15.34 -15.47 3.01
CA LEU A 233 16.58 -14.93 2.46
C LEU A 233 17.80 -15.24 3.35
N VAL A 234 17.64 -15.11 4.66
CA VAL A 234 18.74 -15.36 5.62
C VAL A 234 19.03 -16.87 5.74
N THR A 235 17.99 -17.72 5.73
CA THR A 235 18.16 -19.18 5.70
C THR A 235 18.92 -19.62 4.45
N ASP A 236 18.55 -19.09 3.28
CA ASP A 236 19.25 -19.39 2.02
C ASP A 236 20.73 -18.94 2.06
N ALA A 237 21.00 -17.77 2.62
CA ALA A 237 22.37 -17.29 2.79
C ALA A 237 23.18 -18.14 3.81
N MET A 238 22.56 -18.63 4.88
CA MET A 238 23.19 -19.56 5.81
C MET A 238 23.53 -20.90 5.16
N ARG A 239 22.74 -21.34 4.21
CA ARG A 239 22.94 -22.58 3.43
C ARG A 239 23.95 -22.44 2.30
N ASN A 240 24.43 -21.23 2.02
CA ASN A 240 25.40 -20.98 0.97
C ASN A 240 26.75 -20.57 1.56
N PRO A 241 27.86 -21.26 1.25
CA PRO A 241 29.18 -20.96 1.82
C PRO A 241 29.83 -19.69 1.27
N THR A 242 29.36 -19.17 0.12
CA THR A 242 29.99 -18.04 -0.59
C THR A 242 29.12 -16.80 -0.64
N ARG A 243 27.78 -16.94 -0.73
CA ARG A 243 26.84 -15.81 -0.76
C ARG A 243 26.28 -15.56 0.63
N ARG A 244 26.95 -14.66 1.36
CA ARG A 244 26.65 -14.37 2.76
C ARG A 244 26.18 -12.95 3.02
N VAL A 245 25.77 -12.23 1.98
CA VAL A 245 25.20 -10.89 2.08
C VAL A 245 23.75 -10.94 1.63
N VAL A 246 22.85 -10.42 2.45
CA VAL A 246 21.39 -10.41 2.24
C VAL A 246 20.87 -8.98 2.38
N ASN A 247 20.13 -8.51 1.38
CA ASN A 247 19.37 -7.29 1.48
C ASN A 247 17.97 -7.65 2.00
N LEU A 248 17.63 -7.17 3.20
CA LEU A 248 16.32 -7.39 3.81
C LEU A 248 15.29 -6.45 3.17
N THR A 249 14.11 -6.98 2.93
CA THR A 249 12.97 -6.22 2.39
C THR A 249 12.10 -5.68 3.51
N TYR A 250 11.49 -4.53 3.29
CA TYR A 250 10.55 -3.90 4.22
C TYR A 250 9.32 -3.37 3.48
N SER A 251 8.22 -3.28 4.17
CA SER A 251 7.04 -2.56 3.74
C SER A 251 7.09 -1.12 4.28
N ILE A 252 6.56 -0.19 3.48
CA ILE A 252 6.40 1.21 3.89
C ILE A 252 5.06 1.33 4.59
N GLN A 253 5.06 1.91 5.80
CA GLN A 253 3.85 2.33 6.48
C GLN A 253 3.63 3.82 6.24
N ASN A 254 2.49 4.16 5.68
CA ASN A 254 2.13 5.55 5.47
C ASN A 254 1.98 6.30 6.80
N PRO A 255 2.24 7.61 6.82
CA PRO A 255 2.00 8.45 7.97
C PRO A 255 0.54 8.36 8.42
N THR A 256 0.29 8.38 9.72
CA THR A 256 -1.06 8.50 10.24
C THR A 256 -1.58 9.92 10.06
N ARG A 257 -2.89 10.07 9.85
CA ARG A 257 -3.52 11.39 9.88
C ARG A 257 -3.34 12.03 11.26
N PRO A 258 -3.35 13.37 11.36
CA PRO A 258 -3.51 14.06 12.63
C PRO A 258 -4.80 13.59 13.33
N SER A 259 -4.92 13.79 14.63
CA SER A 259 -6.17 13.49 15.31
C SER A 259 -7.29 14.45 14.86
N PHE A 260 -8.54 14.00 14.93
CA PHE A 260 -9.70 14.83 14.60
C PHE A 260 -9.77 16.11 15.48
N PRO A 261 -9.45 16.07 16.80
CA PRO A 261 -9.30 17.28 17.59
C PRO A 261 -8.24 18.27 17.08
N ASN A 262 -7.14 17.81 16.48
CA ASN A 262 -6.14 18.71 15.89
C ASN A 262 -6.71 19.45 14.65
N LEU A 263 -7.59 18.81 13.88
CA LEU A 263 -8.32 19.48 12.80
C LEU A 263 -9.25 20.57 13.35
N GLN A 264 -9.96 20.30 14.44
CA GLN A 264 -10.79 21.33 15.11
C GLN A 264 -9.96 22.55 15.53
N VAL A 265 -8.82 22.32 16.19
CA VAL A 265 -7.91 23.40 16.59
C VAL A 265 -7.44 24.20 15.37
N MET A 266 -7.16 23.54 14.25
CA MET A 266 -6.77 24.21 13.01
C MET A 266 -7.88 25.09 12.44
N MET A 267 -9.13 24.61 12.42
CA MET A 267 -10.29 25.42 11.98
C MET A 267 -10.46 26.66 12.90
N GLN A 268 -10.32 26.48 14.21
CA GLN A 268 -10.36 27.59 15.17
C GLN A 268 -9.22 28.61 14.93
N GLN A 269 -8.03 28.12 14.60
CA GLN A 269 -6.90 29.00 14.24
C GLN A 269 -7.18 29.78 12.94
N VAL A 270 -7.85 29.18 11.95
CA VAL A 270 -8.25 29.90 10.73
C VAL A 270 -9.22 31.03 11.05
N LEU A 271 -10.21 30.80 11.91
CA LEU A 271 -11.12 31.87 12.38
C LEU A 271 -10.34 32.98 13.08
N SER A 272 -9.44 32.63 13.99
CA SER A 272 -8.64 33.60 14.77
C SER A 272 -7.68 34.42 13.90
N VAL A 273 -6.97 33.77 12.95
CA VAL A 273 -5.99 34.47 12.07
C VAL A 273 -6.70 35.42 11.08
N ASN A 274 -7.94 35.09 10.68
CA ASN A 274 -8.77 35.98 9.86
C ASN A 274 -9.51 37.02 10.67
N GLU A 275 -9.24 37.12 11.99
CA GLU A 275 -9.82 38.09 12.89
C GLU A 275 -11.36 38.13 12.80
N PHE A 276 -11.99 36.93 12.68
CA PHE A 276 -13.44 36.83 12.57
C PHE A 276 -14.09 37.10 13.93
N GLU A 277 -14.72 38.25 14.05
CA GLU A 277 -15.38 38.71 15.28
C GLU A 277 -16.86 38.36 15.37
N GLY A 278 -17.44 37.81 14.26
CA GLY A 278 -18.82 37.35 14.22
C GLY A 278 -19.03 36.00 14.92
N LEU A 279 -20.26 35.55 14.85
CA LEU A 279 -20.68 34.23 15.31
C LEU A 279 -20.53 33.19 14.17
N ALA A 280 -19.85 32.09 14.44
CA ALA A 280 -19.77 30.94 13.52
C ALA A 280 -20.13 29.65 14.26
N GLU A 281 -20.87 28.77 13.61
CA GLU A 281 -21.02 27.38 14.06
C GLU A 281 -20.64 26.42 12.92
N ILE A 282 -19.83 25.43 13.27
CA ILE A 282 -19.22 24.47 12.35
C ILE A 282 -19.60 23.06 12.77
N TYR A 283 -20.14 22.30 11.82
CA TYR A 283 -20.34 20.88 11.92
C TYR A 283 -19.58 20.13 10.83
N LEU A 284 -18.77 19.14 11.21
CA LEU A 284 -18.04 18.27 10.30
C LEU A 284 -18.26 16.81 10.72
N LEU A 285 -18.68 15.96 9.79
CA LEU A 285 -18.84 14.52 9.99
C LEU A 285 -17.90 13.76 9.02
N ASP A 286 -17.02 12.94 9.56
CA ASP A 286 -16.30 11.92 8.80
C ASP A 286 -17.25 10.74 8.53
N ILE A 287 -17.68 10.59 7.29
CA ILE A 287 -18.67 9.57 6.90
C ILE A 287 -18.11 8.15 7.07
N GLN A 288 -16.79 7.97 7.00
CA GLN A 288 -16.15 6.65 7.10
C GLN A 288 -16.03 6.16 8.55
N THR A 289 -15.71 7.07 9.46
CA THR A 289 -15.46 6.73 10.87
C THR A 289 -16.63 7.06 11.80
N GLY A 290 -17.54 7.92 11.36
CA GLY A 290 -18.61 8.47 12.19
C GLY A 290 -18.10 9.47 13.23
N GLN A 291 -16.87 9.94 13.14
CA GLN A 291 -16.36 10.99 14.03
C GLN A 291 -16.90 12.35 13.62
N GLU A 292 -17.21 13.18 14.64
CA GLU A 292 -17.79 14.50 14.45
C GLU A 292 -16.94 15.58 15.10
N ILE A 293 -16.94 16.76 14.48
CA ILE A 293 -16.53 18.02 15.08
C ILE A 293 -17.75 18.93 15.07
N ASN A 294 -18.14 19.41 16.25
CA ASN A 294 -19.22 20.38 16.39
C ASN A 294 -18.81 21.44 17.41
N PHE A 295 -18.63 22.66 16.97
CA PHE A 295 -18.27 23.78 17.84
C PHE A 295 -18.82 25.10 17.32
N ALA A 296 -19.03 26.05 18.22
CA ALA A 296 -19.35 27.40 17.89
C ALA A 296 -18.23 28.37 18.35
N TRP A 297 -18.09 29.44 17.57
CA TRP A 297 -17.14 30.53 17.77
C TRP A 297 -17.91 31.85 17.86
N ASN A 298 -17.60 32.66 18.85
CA ASN A 298 -18.20 33.97 19.01
C ASN A 298 -17.15 34.99 19.45
N ALA A 299 -16.80 35.95 18.62
CA ALA A 299 -15.85 37.04 18.92
C ALA A 299 -14.54 36.56 19.56
N GLY A 300 -13.91 35.49 19.05
CA GLY A 300 -12.66 34.95 19.56
C GLY A 300 -12.79 33.84 20.60
N GLU A 301 -13.97 33.54 21.10
CA GLU A 301 -14.23 32.55 22.13
C GLU A 301 -14.96 31.34 21.59
N ILE A 302 -14.65 30.14 22.12
CA ILE A 302 -15.38 28.90 21.84
C ILE A 302 -16.57 28.85 22.79
N ILE A 303 -17.77 28.70 22.21
CA ILE A 303 -19.01 28.58 22.96
C ILE A 303 -19.72 27.25 22.64
N ALA A 304 -20.78 26.92 23.37
CA ALA A 304 -21.56 25.73 23.13
C ALA A 304 -22.28 25.81 21.78
N PRO A 305 -22.21 24.76 20.92
CA PRO A 305 -22.91 24.69 19.64
C PRO A 305 -24.42 24.46 19.84
N GLY A 306 -25.16 24.36 18.75
CA GLY A 306 -26.61 24.18 18.74
C GLY A 306 -27.33 25.53 18.76
N ILE A 307 -26.85 26.46 17.96
CA ILE A 307 -27.41 27.80 17.79
C ILE A 307 -28.40 27.78 16.60
N ALA A 308 -29.54 28.43 16.75
CA ALA A 308 -30.46 28.60 15.65
C ALA A 308 -29.94 29.68 14.70
N PHE A 309 -29.83 29.36 13.42
CA PHE A 309 -29.50 30.30 12.35
C PHE A 309 -30.66 30.39 11.36
N THR A 310 -30.78 31.51 10.67
CA THR A 310 -31.60 31.62 9.48
C THR A 310 -31.09 30.60 8.45
N ALA A 311 -31.91 29.64 8.09
CA ALA A 311 -31.53 28.59 7.12
C ALA A 311 -31.36 29.15 5.70
N ALA A 312 -32.08 30.20 5.37
CA ALA A 312 -32.10 30.81 4.03
C ALA A 312 -32.25 29.73 2.93
N SER A 313 -31.42 29.76 1.89
CA SER A 313 -31.52 28.78 0.79
C SER A 313 -31.03 27.38 1.10
N THR A 314 -30.42 27.10 2.26
CA THR A 314 -30.14 25.71 2.66
C THR A 314 -31.43 24.93 2.93
N MET A 315 -32.53 25.61 3.27
CA MET A 315 -33.86 25.03 3.42
C MET A 315 -34.41 24.38 2.12
N LYS A 316 -33.82 24.66 0.97
CA LYS A 316 -34.16 24.01 -0.28
C LYS A 316 -33.82 22.52 -0.31
N ILE A 317 -32.89 22.07 0.57
CA ILE A 317 -32.60 20.64 0.75
C ILE A 317 -33.80 19.88 1.32
N PRO A 318 -34.38 20.24 2.47
CA PRO A 318 -35.60 19.54 2.95
C PRO A 318 -36.81 19.73 2.06
N ILE A 319 -36.96 20.87 1.37
CA ILE A 319 -38.03 21.05 0.36
C ILE A 319 -37.89 20.01 -0.76
N MET A 320 -36.67 19.80 -1.28
CA MET A 320 -36.39 18.78 -2.28
C MET A 320 -36.75 17.39 -1.77
N ILE A 321 -36.32 17.02 -0.56
CA ILE A 321 -36.61 15.71 0.06
C ILE A 321 -38.13 15.52 0.22
N SER A 322 -38.86 16.54 0.76
CA SER A 322 -40.30 16.51 0.94
C SER A 322 -41.07 16.42 -0.36
N THR A 323 -40.53 17.00 -1.43
CA THR A 323 -41.08 16.91 -2.78
C THR A 323 -40.94 15.51 -3.35
N PHE A 324 -39.72 14.93 -3.33
CA PHE A 324 -39.48 13.56 -3.81
C PHE A 324 -40.30 12.53 -3.06
N ARG A 325 -40.47 12.71 -1.75
CA ARG A 325 -41.33 11.84 -0.95
C ARG A 325 -42.78 11.73 -1.50
N ARG A 326 -43.27 12.70 -2.24
CA ARG A 326 -44.64 12.81 -2.75
C ARG A 326 -44.76 12.59 -4.25
N LEU A 327 -43.67 12.27 -4.91
CA LEU A 327 -43.64 12.01 -6.36
C LEU A 327 -43.54 10.52 -6.64
N ASP A 328 -44.16 10.10 -7.74
CA ASP A 328 -43.88 8.78 -8.31
C ASP A 328 -42.72 8.85 -9.30
N GLU A 329 -41.94 7.80 -9.40
CA GLU A 329 -40.90 7.70 -10.44
C GLU A 329 -41.49 7.27 -11.80
N PRO A 330 -41.06 7.88 -12.92
CA PRO A 330 -40.18 9.04 -13.05
C PRO A 330 -40.87 10.37 -12.74
N SER A 331 -40.15 11.30 -12.15
CA SER A 331 -40.66 12.65 -11.88
C SER A 331 -41.14 13.37 -13.17
N PRO A 332 -42.24 14.10 -13.15
CA PRO A 332 -42.69 14.88 -14.29
C PRO A 332 -41.67 15.92 -14.75
N ALA A 333 -41.58 16.19 -16.06
CA ALA A 333 -40.57 17.09 -16.63
C ALA A 333 -40.63 18.53 -16.10
N ASN A 334 -41.85 19.06 -15.82
CA ASN A 334 -42.01 20.37 -15.21
C ASN A 334 -41.48 20.43 -13.77
N ILE A 335 -41.65 19.37 -13.00
CA ILE A 335 -41.10 19.26 -11.63
C ILE A 335 -39.60 19.15 -11.67
N THR A 336 -39.01 18.35 -12.58
CA THR A 336 -37.58 18.28 -12.81
C THR A 336 -36.97 19.65 -13.08
N SER A 337 -37.60 20.47 -13.96
CA SER A 337 -37.12 21.81 -14.26
C SER A 337 -37.20 22.76 -13.05
N LEU A 338 -38.25 22.64 -12.23
CA LEU A 338 -38.34 23.41 -10.98
C LEU A 338 -37.25 23.00 -9.97
N MET A 339 -36.97 21.69 -9.85
CA MET A 339 -35.88 21.18 -9.00
C MET A 339 -34.51 21.73 -9.43
N GLU A 340 -34.19 21.68 -10.72
CA GLU A 340 -32.96 22.23 -11.29
C GLU A 340 -32.84 23.73 -10.97
N SER A 341 -33.88 24.53 -11.22
CA SER A 341 -33.84 25.96 -10.90
C SER A 341 -33.73 26.23 -9.41
N MET A 342 -34.42 25.48 -8.57
CA MET A 342 -34.40 25.64 -7.11
C MET A 342 -32.99 25.31 -6.53
N ILE A 343 -32.37 24.23 -6.99
CA ILE A 343 -31.08 23.75 -6.39
C ILE A 343 -29.90 24.36 -7.12
N GLU A 344 -29.86 24.27 -8.48
CA GLU A 344 -28.67 24.66 -9.25
C GLU A 344 -28.52 26.20 -9.34
N LEU A 345 -29.62 26.94 -9.42
CA LEU A 345 -29.63 28.41 -9.53
C LEU A 345 -30.04 29.10 -8.22
N SER A 346 -30.49 28.35 -7.24
CA SER A 346 -30.95 28.87 -5.95
C SER A 346 -32.18 29.80 -6.03
N GLU A 347 -33.04 29.67 -7.04
CA GLU A 347 -34.23 30.50 -7.22
C GLU A 347 -35.30 30.18 -6.17
N ASN A 348 -36.03 31.22 -5.70
CA ASN A 348 -37.06 31.10 -4.67
C ASN A 348 -38.44 30.72 -5.25
N ASP A 349 -38.82 31.27 -6.42
CA ASP A 349 -40.11 30.95 -7.07
C ASP A 349 -40.28 29.45 -7.35
N PRO A 350 -39.25 28.71 -7.88
CA PRO A 350 -39.36 27.27 -8.01
C PRO A 350 -39.54 26.53 -6.67
N ALA A 351 -38.92 27.02 -5.58
CA ALA A 351 -39.08 26.41 -4.26
C ALA A 351 -40.55 26.56 -3.76
N ASP A 352 -41.11 27.77 -3.88
CA ASP A 352 -42.49 28.04 -3.51
C ASP A 352 -43.46 27.21 -4.36
N ARG A 353 -43.23 27.15 -5.67
CA ARG A 353 -44.05 26.34 -6.57
C ARG A 353 -43.99 24.85 -6.27
N LEU A 354 -42.83 24.31 -5.95
CA LEU A 354 -42.72 22.89 -5.54
C LEU A 354 -43.51 22.63 -4.25
N MET A 355 -43.46 23.55 -3.29
CA MET A 355 -44.26 23.44 -2.07
C MET A 355 -45.78 23.55 -2.38
N GLU A 356 -46.22 24.48 -3.24
CA GLU A 356 -47.62 24.68 -3.59
C GLU A 356 -48.17 23.57 -4.49
N GLU A 357 -47.43 23.17 -5.53
CA GLU A 357 -47.93 22.27 -6.57
C GLU A 357 -47.81 20.79 -6.18
N VAL A 358 -46.79 20.41 -5.36
CA VAL A 358 -46.48 19.02 -5.05
C VAL A 358 -46.74 18.66 -3.58
N ILE A 359 -46.37 19.55 -2.64
CA ILE A 359 -46.45 19.22 -1.22
C ILE A 359 -47.85 19.54 -0.66
N ASP A 360 -48.20 20.79 -0.56
CA ASP A 360 -49.54 21.28 -0.19
C ASP A 360 -49.70 22.73 -0.63
N ASN A 361 -50.81 23.04 -1.28
CA ASN A 361 -51.05 24.35 -1.91
C ASN A 361 -51.22 25.54 -0.93
N ARG A 362 -51.33 25.27 0.37
CA ARG A 362 -51.48 26.31 1.41
C ARG A 362 -50.50 26.14 2.57
N LEU A 363 -50.21 24.92 2.91
CA LEU A 363 -49.45 24.55 4.09
C LEU A 363 -48.14 23.85 3.73
N GLY A 364 -47.67 23.99 2.46
CA GLY A 364 -46.44 23.38 2.00
C GLY A 364 -45.26 23.56 2.95
N PRO A 365 -44.96 24.77 3.44
CA PRO A 365 -43.89 24.99 4.42
C PRO A 365 -44.07 24.18 5.71
N LEU A 366 -45.29 24.12 6.26
CA LEU A 366 -45.58 23.35 7.48
C LEU A 366 -45.47 21.83 7.24
N ALA A 367 -45.82 21.35 6.04
CA ALA A 367 -45.67 19.95 5.68
C ALA A 367 -44.20 19.54 5.54
N VAL A 368 -43.32 20.43 5.05
CA VAL A 368 -41.87 20.23 5.10
C VAL A 368 -41.39 20.11 6.54
N THR A 369 -41.84 20.99 7.43
CA THR A 369 -41.49 20.94 8.85
C THR A 369 -41.99 19.65 9.53
N GLU A 370 -43.22 19.18 9.22
CA GLU A 370 -43.74 17.92 9.71
C GLU A 370 -42.88 16.73 9.26
N ASP A 371 -42.37 16.74 8.03
CA ASP A 371 -41.48 15.70 7.54
C ASP A 371 -40.15 15.70 8.29
N LEU A 372 -39.56 16.86 8.55
CA LEU A 372 -38.37 17.04 9.37
C LEU A 372 -38.56 16.52 10.80
N GLN A 373 -39.68 16.91 11.44
CA GLN A 373 -40.00 16.45 12.81
C GLN A 373 -40.20 14.94 12.88
N LYS A 374 -40.81 14.31 11.87
CA LYS A 374 -40.92 12.85 11.79
C LYS A 374 -39.57 12.16 11.69
N MET A 375 -38.58 12.79 11.10
CA MET A 375 -37.20 12.31 11.01
C MET A 375 -36.37 12.61 12.26
N GLY A 376 -36.90 13.38 13.22
CA GLY A 376 -36.26 13.71 14.49
C GLY A 376 -35.54 15.05 14.53
N TYR A 377 -35.74 15.92 13.53
CA TYR A 377 -35.17 17.27 13.51
C TYR A 377 -36.07 18.22 14.29
N GLU A 378 -35.60 18.67 15.45
CA GLU A 378 -36.39 19.46 16.40
C GLU A 378 -36.23 20.98 16.22
N SER A 379 -35.05 21.38 15.71
CA SER A 379 -34.66 22.79 15.56
C SER A 379 -34.70 23.31 14.13
N THR A 380 -35.00 22.43 13.15
CA THR A 380 -35.09 22.81 11.74
C THR A 380 -36.56 22.88 11.32
N PHE A 381 -36.96 24.05 10.83
CA PHE A 381 -38.34 24.26 10.42
C PHE A 381 -38.48 25.28 9.30
N MET A 382 -39.60 25.21 8.59
CA MET A 382 -40.08 26.20 7.64
C MET A 382 -41.53 26.61 7.98
N ALA A 383 -41.76 27.90 8.20
CA ALA A 383 -43.02 28.47 8.68
C ALA A 383 -43.72 29.38 7.69
N GLY A 384 -43.16 29.55 6.48
CA GLY A 384 -43.74 30.37 5.42
C GLY A 384 -43.04 30.18 4.08
N PHE A 385 -43.61 30.72 3.01
CA PHE A 385 -43.04 30.71 1.67
C PHE A 385 -41.93 31.77 1.53
N PHE A 386 -41.16 31.69 0.46
CA PHE A 386 -40.04 32.64 0.21
C PHE A 386 -40.48 33.95 -0.46
N TYR A 387 -41.69 34.01 -1.07
CA TYR A 387 -42.10 35.22 -1.76
C TYR A 387 -42.32 36.38 -0.80
N PRO A 388 -41.97 37.61 -1.19
CA PRO A 388 -42.15 38.80 -0.33
C PRO A 388 -43.60 39.01 0.11
N GLY A 389 -43.80 39.18 1.41
CA GLY A 389 -45.14 39.34 1.99
C GLY A 389 -45.89 38.04 2.25
N ALA A 390 -45.24 36.90 2.11
CA ALA A 390 -45.79 35.60 2.54
C ALA A 390 -46.21 35.64 4.01
N ALA A 391 -47.34 35.00 4.34
CA ALA A 391 -47.79 34.91 5.71
C ALA A 391 -46.91 34.03 6.53
N LEU A 392 -46.60 34.40 7.77
CA LEU A 392 -46.05 33.49 8.76
C LEU A 392 -47.16 32.52 9.18
N LEU A 393 -47.05 31.25 8.80
CA LEU A 393 -48.11 30.25 9.01
C LEU A 393 -48.16 29.71 10.45
N ARG A 394 -46.99 29.69 11.12
CA ARG A 394 -46.83 29.23 12.51
C ARG A 394 -45.57 29.82 13.13
N ASP A 395 -45.64 30.11 14.44
CA ASP A 395 -44.45 30.34 15.23
C ASP A 395 -43.95 29.01 15.82
N TYR A 396 -42.64 28.83 15.79
CA TYR A 396 -42.00 27.65 16.35
C TYR A 396 -41.00 28.03 17.45
N ASP A 397 -41.23 27.49 18.63
CA ASP A 397 -40.24 27.49 19.72
C ASP A 397 -39.48 26.18 19.65
N THR A 398 -38.17 26.27 19.51
CA THR A 398 -37.26 25.13 19.40
C THR A 398 -36.18 25.16 20.48
N PRO A 399 -35.53 24.03 20.79
CA PRO A 399 -34.40 24.06 21.73
C PRO A 399 -33.31 25.07 21.35
N ALA A 400 -33.03 25.23 20.05
CA ALA A 400 -31.97 26.11 19.56
C ALA A 400 -32.34 27.59 19.63
N ASN A 401 -33.59 27.99 19.25
CA ASN A 401 -34.00 29.41 19.25
C ASN A 401 -34.51 29.90 20.61
N SER A 402 -34.71 28.98 21.57
CA SER A 402 -35.05 29.32 22.96
C SER A 402 -33.81 29.61 23.83
N ARG A 403 -32.62 29.55 23.27
CA ARG A 403 -31.37 29.92 23.98
C ARG A 403 -31.37 31.41 24.30
N THR A 404 -30.81 31.72 25.49
CA THR A 404 -30.71 33.10 25.97
C THR A 404 -29.27 33.58 26.15
N ASP A 405 -28.30 32.68 25.99
CA ASP A 405 -26.87 32.95 26.12
C ASP A 405 -26.22 33.45 24.82
N VAL A 406 -26.81 33.12 23.68
CA VAL A 406 -26.37 33.51 22.35
C VAL A 406 -27.57 33.57 21.40
N SER A 407 -27.53 34.49 20.43
CA SER A 407 -28.51 34.58 19.35
C SER A 407 -27.82 35.00 18.06
N ALA A 408 -28.21 34.36 16.95
CA ALA A 408 -27.90 34.80 15.59
C ALA A 408 -29.07 35.58 14.96
N GLU A 409 -30.01 36.07 15.78
CA GLU A 409 -31.23 36.78 15.35
C GLU A 409 -31.94 36.07 14.19
N PRO A 410 -32.27 34.76 14.32
CA PRO A 410 -32.70 33.96 13.19
C PRO A 410 -34.09 34.39 12.70
N ASP A 411 -34.30 34.33 11.39
CA ASP A 411 -35.57 34.60 10.74
C ASP A 411 -36.68 33.67 11.29
N ARG A 412 -37.87 34.20 11.52
CA ARG A 412 -39.02 33.41 12.00
C ARG A 412 -39.62 32.49 10.94
N TYR A 413 -39.28 32.70 9.66
CA TYR A 413 -39.84 31.91 8.56
C TYR A 413 -39.10 30.58 8.33
N ASN A 414 -37.78 30.53 8.56
CA ASN A 414 -37.03 29.29 8.41
C ASN A 414 -35.74 29.31 9.24
N GLN A 415 -35.57 28.27 10.02
CA GLN A 415 -34.40 28.12 10.89
C GLN A 415 -33.84 26.70 10.83
N THR A 416 -32.56 26.58 11.15
CA THR A 416 -31.87 25.31 11.32
C THR A 416 -30.70 25.47 12.25
N THR A 417 -30.04 24.34 12.62
CA THR A 417 -28.72 24.31 13.23
C THR A 417 -27.74 23.61 12.31
N PRO A 418 -26.43 23.92 12.34
CA PRO A 418 -25.43 23.25 11.52
C PRO A 418 -25.43 21.73 11.67
N VAL A 419 -25.64 21.22 12.87
CA VAL A 419 -25.70 19.79 13.15
C VAL A 419 -26.89 19.12 12.47
N GLU A 420 -28.10 19.73 12.55
CA GLU A 420 -29.28 19.14 11.90
C GLU A 420 -29.20 19.20 10.37
N ALA A 421 -28.68 20.29 9.81
CA ALA A 421 -28.42 20.39 8.37
C ALA A 421 -27.40 19.32 7.90
N GLY A 422 -26.36 19.07 8.69
CA GLY A 422 -25.36 18.03 8.42
C GLY A 422 -25.92 16.61 8.56
N MET A 423 -26.72 16.35 9.59
CA MET A 423 -27.40 15.07 9.76
C MET A 423 -28.37 14.77 8.59
N LEU A 424 -29.09 15.78 8.10
CA LEU A 424 -29.99 15.62 6.96
C LEU A 424 -29.22 15.25 5.67
N LEU A 425 -28.05 15.86 5.44
CA LEU A 425 -27.16 15.47 4.36
C LEU A 425 -26.60 14.06 4.54
N ASN A 426 -26.31 13.63 5.78
CA ASN A 426 -25.91 12.26 6.06
C ASN A 426 -27.01 11.25 5.78
N ASP A 427 -28.27 11.55 6.14
CA ASP A 427 -29.42 10.72 5.81
C ASP A 427 -29.60 10.58 4.30
N LEU A 428 -29.44 11.68 3.56
CA LEU A 428 -29.46 11.67 2.10
C LEU A 428 -28.31 10.83 1.52
N TYR A 429 -27.09 10.96 2.07
CA TYR A 429 -25.94 10.17 1.65
C TYR A 429 -26.13 8.68 1.91
N GLN A 430 -26.65 8.30 3.08
CA GLN A 430 -26.91 6.90 3.43
C GLN A 430 -27.98 6.29 2.51
N CYS A 431 -29.07 7.02 2.26
CA CYS A 431 -30.11 6.62 1.31
C CYS A 431 -29.51 6.39 -0.09
N ALA A 432 -28.75 7.34 -0.60
CA ALA A 432 -28.14 7.23 -1.93
C ALA A 432 -27.14 6.08 -2.04
N SER A 433 -26.41 5.79 -0.96
CA SER A 433 -25.38 4.76 -0.91
C SER A 433 -25.96 3.35 -0.76
N THR A 434 -26.91 3.17 0.15
CA THR A 434 -27.39 1.85 0.58
C THR A 434 -28.88 1.60 0.30
N GLY A 435 -29.68 2.63 0.07
CA GLY A 435 -31.14 2.57 0.03
C GLY A 435 -31.79 2.44 1.40
N GLY A 436 -30.98 2.52 2.47
CA GLY A 436 -31.41 2.42 3.88
C GLY A 436 -31.38 3.77 4.59
N GLY A 437 -31.22 3.74 5.91
CA GLY A 437 -31.14 4.91 6.78
C GLY A 437 -32.51 5.47 7.19
N THR A 438 -32.50 6.72 7.64
CA THR A 438 -33.67 7.41 8.21
C THR A 438 -34.85 7.46 7.25
N PHE A 439 -34.61 7.75 5.97
CA PHE A 439 -35.71 7.85 4.98
C PHE A 439 -36.43 6.51 4.80
N ALA A 440 -35.71 5.41 4.75
CA ALA A 440 -36.32 4.09 4.63
C ALA A 440 -37.08 3.68 5.90
N ALA A 441 -36.60 4.11 7.08
CA ALA A 441 -37.22 3.81 8.36
C ALA A 441 -38.48 4.65 8.61
N VAL A 442 -38.44 5.95 8.31
CA VAL A 442 -39.51 6.89 8.63
C VAL A 442 -40.55 6.97 7.48
N PHE A 443 -40.11 6.86 6.25
CA PHE A 443 -40.95 6.96 5.03
C PHE A 443 -40.81 5.72 4.13
N PRO A 444 -41.14 4.52 4.62
CA PRO A 444 -40.92 3.28 3.91
C PRO A 444 -41.59 3.26 2.55
N GLY A 445 -40.81 3.06 1.50
CA GLY A 445 -41.29 3.02 0.10
C GLY A 445 -41.70 4.36 -0.51
N GLN A 446 -41.49 5.49 0.19
CA GLN A 446 -41.84 6.81 -0.30
C GLN A 446 -40.65 7.59 -0.89
N ILE A 447 -39.42 7.16 -0.59
CA ILE A 447 -38.19 7.70 -1.15
C ILE A 447 -37.30 6.53 -1.54
N SER A 448 -36.93 6.46 -2.81
CA SER A 448 -36.08 5.40 -3.34
C SER A 448 -34.60 5.78 -3.31
N GLN A 449 -33.72 4.76 -3.40
CA GLN A 449 -32.28 4.98 -3.54
C GLN A 449 -31.93 5.78 -4.81
N SER A 450 -32.67 5.55 -5.91
CA SER A 450 -32.49 6.28 -7.18
C SER A 450 -32.80 7.76 -7.03
N GLU A 451 -33.86 8.10 -6.31
CA GLU A 451 -34.21 9.49 -6.02
C GLU A 451 -33.18 10.17 -5.12
N CYS A 452 -32.65 9.46 -4.10
CA CYS A 452 -31.58 10.00 -3.28
C CYS A 452 -30.31 10.31 -4.09
N ARG A 453 -29.94 9.43 -5.03
CA ARG A 453 -28.83 9.69 -5.97
C ARG A 453 -29.12 10.88 -6.89
N LEU A 454 -30.36 11.03 -7.33
CA LEU A 454 -30.78 12.15 -8.16
C LEU A 454 -30.71 13.47 -7.37
N MET A 455 -31.17 13.49 -6.11
CA MET A 455 -31.05 14.65 -5.22
C MET A 455 -29.60 15.09 -5.02
N ILE A 456 -28.68 14.13 -4.76
CA ILE A 456 -27.25 14.43 -4.70
C ILE A 456 -26.75 14.97 -6.05
N SER A 457 -27.20 14.41 -7.17
CA SER A 457 -26.82 14.90 -8.51
C SER A 457 -27.25 16.36 -8.75
N TYR A 458 -28.40 16.80 -8.24
CA TYR A 458 -28.79 18.22 -8.29
C TYR A 458 -27.83 19.08 -7.45
N LEU A 459 -27.52 18.66 -6.23
CA LEU A 459 -26.60 19.40 -5.35
C LEU A 459 -25.18 19.52 -5.93
N THR A 460 -24.74 18.54 -6.72
CA THR A 460 -23.42 18.59 -7.39
C THR A 460 -23.38 19.45 -8.65
N LYS A 461 -24.53 19.93 -9.13
CA LYS A 461 -24.63 20.79 -10.28
C LYS A 461 -24.89 22.27 -9.92
N ASN A 462 -24.67 22.63 -8.66
CA ASN A 462 -24.77 24.02 -8.23
C ASN A 462 -23.87 24.89 -9.12
N ARG A 463 -24.46 25.95 -9.69
CA ARG A 463 -23.75 26.83 -10.64
C ARG A 463 -23.05 28.00 -9.97
N ILE A 464 -23.12 28.09 -8.67
CA ILE A 464 -22.49 29.14 -7.88
C ILE A 464 -21.39 28.50 -7.04
N ALA A 465 -20.20 28.41 -7.61
CA ALA A 465 -19.02 27.79 -7.01
C ALA A 465 -18.36 28.73 -5.97
N VAL A 466 -18.97 28.81 -4.80
CA VAL A 466 -18.53 29.67 -3.69
C VAL A 466 -18.42 28.87 -2.38
N LEU A 467 -17.94 29.51 -1.35
CA LEU A 467 -17.90 29.03 0.04
C LEU A 467 -17.16 27.68 0.15
N ILE A 468 -17.85 26.59 0.43
CA ILE A 468 -17.24 25.25 0.56
C ILE A 468 -16.59 24.81 -0.75
N GLU A 469 -17.29 24.99 -1.90
CA GLU A 469 -16.73 24.57 -3.19
C GLU A 469 -15.47 25.38 -3.56
N ALA A 470 -15.41 26.65 -3.19
CA ALA A 470 -14.22 27.48 -3.42
C ALA A 470 -12.98 27.04 -2.62
N GLY A 471 -13.15 26.24 -1.58
CA GLY A 471 -12.06 25.74 -0.73
C GLY A 471 -11.46 24.40 -1.17
N VAL A 472 -11.95 23.77 -2.23
CA VAL A 472 -11.44 22.49 -2.74
C VAL A 472 -10.79 22.66 -4.11
N PRO A 473 -9.85 21.77 -4.51
CA PRO A 473 -9.26 21.81 -5.84
C PRO A 473 -10.30 21.59 -6.97
N GLU A 474 -10.02 22.16 -8.13
CA GLU A 474 -10.83 21.93 -9.33
C GLU A 474 -10.99 20.43 -9.63
N GLY A 475 -12.23 20.00 -9.92
CA GLY A 475 -12.58 18.62 -10.21
C GLY A 475 -12.95 17.77 -8.99
N VAL A 476 -12.85 18.30 -7.78
CA VAL A 476 -13.42 17.68 -6.58
C VAL A 476 -14.94 17.85 -6.62
N GLN A 477 -15.66 16.74 -6.45
CA GLN A 477 -17.11 16.77 -6.46
C GLN A 477 -17.63 17.27 -5.10
N VAL A 478 -18.44 18.33 -5.12
CA VAL A 478 -19.11 18.91 -3.95
C VAL A 478 -20.60 18.92 -4.20
N ALA A 479 -21.37 18.22 -3.37
CA ALA A 479 -22.83 18.28 -3.39
C ALA A 479 -23.28 19.24 -2.30
N HIS A 480 -23.61 20.47 -2.65
CA HIS A 480 -23.84 21.51 -1.65
C HIS A 480 -25.02 22.42 -1.95
N LYS A 481 -25.47 23.08 -0.90
CA LYS A 481 -26.44 24.18 -0.99
C LYS A 481 -26.01 25.30 -0.04
N HIS A 482 -25.62 26.42 -0.63
CA HIS A 482 -25.34 27.66 0.07
C HIS A 482 -26.63 28.46 0.36
N GLY A 483 -26.54 29.35 1.35
CA GLY A 483 -27.59 30.28 1.71
C GLY A 483 -27.06 31.60 2.25
N TRP A 484 -27.66 32.68 1.87
CA TRP A 484 -27.53 33.99 2.47
C TRP A 484 -28.82 34.77 2.34
N LEU A 485 -29.02 35.74 3.19
CA LEU A 485 -30.17 36.61 3.17
C LEU A 485 -29.70 38.07 3.27
N THR A 486 -30.20 38.90 2.32
CA THR A 486 -30.12 40.35 2.48
C THR A 486 -31.32 40.79 3.30
N ASP A 487 -31.10 41.38 4.47
CA ASP A 487 -32.19 41.82 5.33
C ASP A 487 -32.94 42.97 4.65
N PRO A 488 -34.25 42.87 4.47
CA PRO A 488 -35.05 43.94 3.87
C PRO A 488 -35.09 45.25 4.70
N ALA A 489 -34.75 45.17 6.00
CA ALA A 489 -34.81 46.33 6.88
C ALA A 489 -33.65 47.30 6.65
N ASP A 490 -32.46 46.81 6.36
CA ASP A 490 -31.23 47.61 6.19
C ASP A 490 -30.51 47.38 4.85
N GLY A 491 -30.86 46.34 4.13
CA GLY A 491 -30.24 45.96 2.85
C GLY A 491 -28.88 45.27 2.99
N LEU A 492 -28.51 44.80 4.20
CA LEU A 492 -27.23 44.19 4.51
C LEU A 492 -27.36 42.65 4.57
N ILE A 493 -26.23 41.96 4.48
CA ILE A 493 -26.15 40.51 4.70
C ILE A 493 -25.66 40.27 6.13
N HIS A 494 -26.43 39.59 6.94
CA HIS A 494 -26.10 39.22 8.31
C HIS A 494 -25.82 37.73 8.47
N THR A 495 -26.34 36.89 7.58
CA THR A 495 -26.12 35.43 7.63
C THR A 495 -25.60 34.91 6.30
N ILE A 496 -24.54 34.13 6.33
CA ILE A 496 -23.99 33.35 5.21
C ILE A 496 -23.79 31.91 5.66
N SER A 497 -24.21 30.96 4.83
CA SER A 497 -24.12 29.54 5.17
C SER A 497 -23.83 28.66 3.96
N ASP A 498 -23.29 27.47 4.23
CA ASP A 498 -23.20 26.41 3.24
C ASP A 498 -23.26 25.04 3.92
N ALA A 499 -23.93 24.07 3.27
CA ALA A 499 -24.06 22.70 3.73
C ALA A 499 -23.70 21.75 2.59
N ALA A 500 -22.70 20.90 2.77
CA ALA A 500 -22.09 20.13 1.70
C ALA A 500 -21.76 18.69 2.07
N ILE A 501 -21.87 17.78 1.08
CA ILE A 501 -21.18 16.49 1.03
C ILE A 501 -20.00 16.65 0.08
N VAL A 502 -18.79 16.44 0.57
CA VAL A 502 -17.56 16.57 -0.23
C VAL A 502 -16.97 15.20 -0.50
N TYR A 503 -16.71 14.88 -1.77
CA TYR A 503 -16.18 13.61 -2.22
C TYR A 503 -14.70 13.74 -2.52
N THR A 504 -13.84 13.08 -1.73
CA THR A 504 -12.38 13.16 -1.91
C THR A 504 -11.73 11.79 -1.97
N PRO A 505 -10.57 11.66 -2.63
CA PRO A 505 -9.80 10.40 -2.64
C PRO A 505 -9.44 9.91 -1.25
N GLY A 506 -9.19 10.83 -0.31
CA GLY A 506 -8.81 10.50 1.07
C GLY A 506 -9.97 10.18 2.01
N GLY A 507 -11.23 10.32 1.56
CA GLY A 507 -12.45 10.04 2.31
C GLY A 507 -13.50 11.12 2.10
N ASN A 508 -14.77 10.71 2.17
CA ASN A 508 -15.91 11.63 2.03
C ASN A 508 -16.29 12.20 3.39
N PHE A 509 -16.68 13.45 3.39
CA PHE A 509 -17.14 14.11 4.61
C PHE A 509 -18.34 15.02 4.35
N ILE A 510 -19.10 15.29 5.42
CA ILE A 510 -20.13 16.32 5.43
C ILE A 510 -19.56 17.51 6.19
N PHE A 511 -19.69 18.67 5.60
CA PHE A 511 -19.27 19.92 6.20
C PHE A 511 -20.39 20.96 6.10
N VAL A 512 -20.71 21.57 7.25
CA VAL A 512 -21.72 22.62 7.36
C VAL A 512 -21.14 23.77 8.15
N ILE A 513 -21.33 24.97 7.66
CA ILE A 513 -20.91 26.20 8.31
C ILE A 513 -22.00 27.27 8.20
N TYR A 514 -22.27 27.93 9.30
CA TYR A 514 -23.10 29.12 9.38
C TYR A 514 -22.29 30.24 10.02
N LEU A 515 -22.33 31.39 9.37
CA LEU A 515 -21.74 32.65 9.83
C LEU A 515 -22.84 33.66 10.08
N TYR A 516 -22.73 34.42 11.17
CA TYR A 516 -23.62 35.54 11.48
C TYR A 516 -22.80 36.70 12.02
N ASP A 517 -23.17 37.92 11.61
CA ASP A 517 -22.65 39.17 12.18
C ASP A 517 -23.78 40.19 12.31
N GLN A 518 -23.91 40.81 13.47
CA GLN A 518 -24.97 41.75 13.76
C GLN A 518 -24.84 43.03 12.94
N GLU A 519 -23.60 43.48 12.61
CA GLU A 519 -23.42 44.67 11.79
C GLU A 519 -23.52 44.35 10.30
N GLN A 520 -22.61 43.54 9.76
CA GLN A 520 -22.64 43.12 8.35
C GLN A 520 -21.63 42.04 8.06
N LEU A 521 -22.02 40.97 7.33
CA LEU A 521 -21.09 40.08 6.65
C LEU A 521 -20.80 40.59 5.23
N LEU A 522 -19.54 40.91 4.96
CA LEU A 522 -19.08 41.14 3.60
C LEU A 522 -18.86 39.80 2.91
N PHE A 523 -19.49 39.62 1.74
CA PHE A 523 -19.52 38.31 1.05
C PHE A 523 -18.13 37.80 0.71
N ASP A 524 -17.25 38.62 0.10
CA ASP A 524 -15.92 38.17 -0.32
C ASP A 524 -15.01 37.73 0.83
N PRO A 525 -14.90 38.49 1.95
CA PRO A 525 -14.18 38.01 3.13
C PRO A 525 -14.75 36.74 3.74
N ALA A 526 -16.09 36.62 3.85
CA ALA A 526 -16.75 35.45 4.37
C ALA A 526 -16.53 34.22 3.45
N ASN A 527 -16.62 34.40 2.13
CA ASN A 527 -16.30 33.37 1.15
C ASN A 527 -14.84 32.90 1.29
N ALA A 528 -13.87 33.81 1.42
CA ALA A 528 -12.46 33.47 1.61
C ALA A 528 -12.21 32.72 2.93
N LEU A 529 -12.90 33.10 4.00
CA LEU A 529 -12.83 32.44 5.30
C LEU A 529 -13.34 31.00 5.21
N VAL A 530 -14.55 30.79 4.65
CA VAL A 530 -15.14 29.45 4.48
C VAL A 530 -14.26 28.59 3.57
N ALA A 531 -13.76 29.15 2.47
CA ALA A 531 -12.84 28.46 1.57
C ALA A 531 -11.54 28.03 2.29
N SER A 532 -10.98 28.88 3.15
CA SER A 532 -9.76 28.56 3.93
C SER A 532 -10.00 27.43 4.95
N ILE A 533 -11.15 27.44 5.62
CA ILE A 533 -11.56 26.36 6.53
C ILE A 533 -11.76 25.06 5.74
N THR A 534 -12.47 25.13 4.62
CA THR A 534 -12.68 23.97 3.74
C THR A 534 -11.37 23.38 3.22
N GLN A 535 -10.44 24.24 2.81
CA GLN A 535 -9.11 23.81 2.38
C GLN A 535 -8.35 23.07 3.50
N SER A 536 -8.49 23.53 4.74
CA SER A 536 -7.90 22.84 5.90
C SER A 536 -8.48 21.44 6.08
N ILE A 537 -9.81 21.29 5.94
CA ILE A 537 -10.50 20.00 6.00
C ILE A 537 -10.07 19.12 4.81
N TYR A 538 -10.08 19.66 3.59
CA TYR A 538 -9.65 18.92 2.40
C TYR A 538 -8.21 18.41 2.55
N ASN A 539 -7.29 19.26 3.00
CA ASN A 539 -5.89 18.90 3.21
C ASN A 539 -5.72 17.82 4.30
N TYR A 540 -6.56 17.83 5.34
CA TYR A 540 -6.59 16.77 6.35
C TYR A 540 -6.92 15.40 5.76
N TYR A 541 -7.90 15.34 4.86
CA TYR A 541 -8.29 14.08 4.20
C TYR A 541 -7.30 13.62 3.13
N ASN A 542 -6.59 14.55 2.47
CA ASN A 542 -5.75 14.30 1.31
C ASN A 542 -4.27 14.66 1.55
N LEU A 543 -3.74 14.26 2.71
CA LEU A 543 -2.34 14.48 3.05
C LEU A 543 -1.41 13.78 2.06
N ALA A 544 -0.39 14.49 1.59
CA ALA A 544 0.63 13.93 0.70
C ALA A 544 1.32 12.73 1.36
N GLY A 545 1.29 11.57 0.68
CA GLY A 545 1.95 10.34 1.15
C GLY A 545 1.02 9.34 1.86
N GLN A 546 -0.29 9.53 1.79
CA GLN A 546 -1.29 8.54 2.25
C GLN A 546 -1.79 7.68 1.10
#